data_c7a5451007a26913cdc7f26e137e68ec
#
_entry.id   c7a5451007a26913cdc7f26e137e68ec
#
_cell.length_a   1.000
_cell.length_b   1.000
_cell.length_c   1.000
_cell.angle_alpha   90.00
_cell.angle_beta   90.00
_cell.angle_gamma   90.00
#
_symmetry.space_group_name_H-M   'P 1'
#
loop_
_entity.id
_entity.type
_entity.pdbx_description
1 polymer ?
#
loop_
_entity_poly.entity_id
_entity_poly.type
_entity_poly.pdbx_seq_one_letter_code
_entity_poly.pdbx_strand_id
1 'polypeptide(L)'
;MAASDNILLTIYSPEKVILEKMVCKVTLPGSKGSFMVLKDHAPLISSLEAGKIVFVSGGMTENVEIESGFVEIAFNKVTVCAEL
;
A
#
# COMPACT_ATOMS: atom_id res chain seq x y z
N MET A 1 3.03 12.09 -19.45
CA MET A 1 2.18 12.72 -18.42
C MET A 1 2.16 11.85 -17.19
N ALA A 2 2.38 12.42 -16.02
CA ALA A 2 2.37 11.67 -14.78
C ALA A 2 0.94 11.24 -14.43
N ALA A 3 0.79 10.05 -13.88
CA ALA A 3 -0.50 9.60 -13.38
C ALA A 3 -0.90 10.43 -12.15
N SER A 4 -2.19 10.65 -11.99
CA SER A 4 -2.71 11.39 -10.84
C SER A 4 -2.61 10.54 -9.58
N ASP A 5 -2.34 11.18 -8.44
CA ASP A 5 -2.31 10.52 -7.13
C ASP A 5 -3.73 10.41 -6.60
N ASN A 6 -4.42 9.33 -6.97
CA ASN A 6 -5.84 9.12 -6.71
C ASN A 6 -6.14 8.07 -5.66
N ILE A 7 -5.12 7.45 -5.10
CA ILE A 7 -5.26 6.37 -4.13
C ILE A 7 -4.76 6.89 -2.78
N LEU A 8 -5.57 6.75 -1.74
CA LEU A 8 -5.13 7.08 -0.39
C LEU A 8 -4.48 5.84 0.22
N LEU A 9 -3.18 5.93 0.45
CA LEU A 9 -2.41 4.88 1.13
C LEU A 9 -2.23 5.25 2.59
N THR A 10 -2.70 4.38 3.47
CA THR A 10 -2.47 4.51 4.91
C THR A 10 -1.75 3.26 5.39
N ILE A 11 -0.61 3.45 6.03
CA ILE A 11 0.14 2.37 6.68
C ILE A 11 0.20 2.69 8.16
N TYR A 12 -0.27 1.76 8.99
CA TYR A 12 -0.19 1.93 10.43
C TYR A 12 0.27 0.63 11.10
N SER A 13 0.93 0.80 12.25
CA SER A 13 1.25 -0.30 13.15
C SER A 13 0.17 -0.34 14.22
N PRO A 14 0.13 -1.38 15.08
CA PRO A 14 -0.82 -1.40 16.17
C PRO A 14 -0.78 -0.18 17.09
N GLU A 15 0.32 0.57 17.07
CA GLU A 15 0.53 1.67 18.00
C GLU A 15 0.35 3.05 17.38
N LYS A 16 0.55 3.21 16.07
CA LYS A 16 0.50 4.54 15.45
C LYS A 16 0.37 4.47 13.94
N VAL A 17 -0.01 5.60 13.35
CA VAL A 17 0.03 5.79 11.91
C VAL A 17 1.49 6.01 11.49
N ILE A 18 1.96 5.19 10.56
CA ILE A 18 3.32 5.31 10.02
C ILE A 18 3.34 6.29 8.86
N LEU A 19 2.34 6.21 7.99
CA LEU A 19 2.29 6.97 6.75
C LEU A 19 0.84 7.11 6.30
N GLU A 20 0.50 8.31 5.82
CA GLU A 20 -0.76 8.52 5.09
C GLU A 20 -0.45 9.44 3.92
N LYS A 21 -0.72 8.99 2.71
CA LYS A 21 -0.29 9.72 1.52
C LYS A 21 -1.16 9.38 0.32
N MET A 22 -1.38 10.37 -0.53
CA MET A 22 -2.01 10.13 -1.82
C MET A 22 -0.96 9.63 -2.79
N VAL A 23 -1.26 8.53 -3.46
CA VAL A 23 -0.33 7.86 -4.38
C VAL A 23 -1.04 7.49 -5.67
N CYS A 24 -0.28 7.20 -6.73
CA CYS A 24 -0.86 6.72 -7.97
C CYS A 24 -0.71 5.20 -8.15
N LYS A 25 0.16 4.59 -7.37
CA LYS A 25 0.45 3.15 -7.49
C LYS A 25 1.04 2.62 -6.20
N VAL A 26 0.64 1.41 -5.82
CA VAL A 26 1.20 0.71 -4.66
C VAL A 26 1.50 -0.73 -5.05
N THR A 27 2.69 -1.22 -4.73
CA THR A 27 3.05 -2.63 -4.87
C THR A 27 3.25 -3.21 -3.49
N LEU A 28 2.61 -4.33 -3.21
CA LEU A 28 2.55 -4.94 -1.89
C LEU A 28 3.08 -6.35 -1.90
N PRO A 29 3.78 -6.79 -0.82
CA PRO A 29 4.31 -8.16 -0.74
C PRO A 29 3.24 -9.12 -0.23
N GLY A 30 2.27 -9.46 -1.07
CA GLY A 30 1.21 -10.40 -0.71
C GLY A 30 1.77 -11.78 -0.40
N SER A 31 1.13 -12.50 0.53
CA SER A 31 1.57 -13.83 0.94
C SER A 31 1.54 -14.85 -0.19
N LYS A 32 0.75 -14.61 -1.21
CA LYS A 32 0.67 -15.48 -2.40
C LYS A 32 1.39 -14.88 -3.60
N GLY A 33 2.20 -13.88 -3.38
CA GLY A 33 2.93 -13.19 -4.42
C GLY A 33 2.70 -11.69 -4.38
N SER A 34 3.69 -10.97 -4.84
CA SER A 34 3.62 -9.51 -4.94
C SER A 34 2.52 -9.08 -5.91
N PHE A 35 1.79 -8.03 -5.59
CA PHE A 35 0.76 -7.51 -6.47
C PHE A 35 0.74 -5.98 -6.45
N MET A 36 0.20 -5.41 -7.51
CA MET A 36 0.16 -3.97 -7.72
C MET A 36 -1.28 -3.47 -7.68
N VAL A 37 -1.48 -2.33 -7.02
CA VAL A 37 -2.77 -1.64 -6.94
C VAL A 37 -2.69 -0.35 -7.73
N LEU A 38 -3.60 -0.21 -8.68
CA LEU A 38 -3.78 1.02 -9.45
C LEU A 38 -5.19 1.55 -9.17
N LYS A 39 -5.49 2.71 -9.73
CA LYS A 39 -6.81 3.34 -9.58
C LYS A 39 -7.92 2.35 -9.94
N ASP A 40 -8.99 2.39 -9.15
CA ASP A 40 -10.20 1.56 -9.35
C ASP A 40 -9.96 0.05 -9.24
N HIS A 41 -8.93 -0.33 -8.50
CA HIS A 41 -8.70 -1.75 -8.19
C HIS A 41 -9.90 -2.34 -7.45
N ALA A 42 -10.28 -3.56 -7.81
CA ALA A 42 -11.38 -4.26 -7.16
C ALA A 42 -11.10 -4.44 -5.65
N PRO A 43 -12.12 -4.46 -4.81
CA PRO A 43 -11.93 -4.68 -3.38
C PRO A 43 -11.20 -5.99 -3.09
N LEU A 44 -10.26 -5.93 -2.15
CA LEU A 44 -9.43 -7.08 -1.81
C LEU A 44 -8.97 -6.97 -0.36
N ILE A 45 -8.93 -8.11 0.32
CA ILE A 45 -8.28 -8.23 1.62
C ILE A 45 -7.21 -9.31 1.46
N SER A 46 -5.99 -9.02 1.88
CA SER A 46 -4.88 -9.95 1.74
C SER A 46 -3.93 -9.86 2.92
N SER A 47 -3.33 -10.98 3.29
CA SER A 47 -2.20 -10.98 4.21
C SER A 47 -0.93 -10.61 3.45
N LEU A 48 0.02 -10.02 4.15
CA LEU A 48 1.30 -9.59 3.61
C LEU A 48 2.42 -10.32 4.34
N GLU A 49 3.47 -10.65 3.60
CA GLU A 49 4.68 -11.22 4.19
C GLU A 49 5.78 -10.17 4.29
N ALA A 50 6.91 -10.54 4.86
CA ALA A 50 8.05 -9.64 4.96
C ALA A 50 8.47 -9.15 3.59
N GLY A 51 8.72 -7.86 3.47
CA GLY A 51 9.10 -7.23 2.21
C GLY A 51 8.87 -5.74 2.24
N LYS A 52 8.86 -5.16 1.05
CA LYS A 52 8.70 -3.71 0.91
C LYS A 52 7.36 -3.37 0.28
N ILE A 53 6.67 -2.41 0.89
CA ILE A 53 5.53 -1.74 0.27
C ILE A 53 6.15 -0.60 -0.55
N VAL A 54 5.99 -0.65 -1.87
CA VAL A 54 6.56 0.35 -2.77
C VAL A 54 5.43 1.18 -3.34
N PHE A 55 5.56 2.48 -3.30
CA PHE A 55 4.51 3.36 -3.80
C PHE A 55 5.10 4.56 -4.54
N VAL A 56 4.28 5.12 -5.42
CA VAL A 56 4.65 6.28 -6.22
C VAL A 56 3.72 7.44 -5.88
N SER A 57 4.30 8.55 -5.47
CA SER A 57 3.58 9.77 -5.12
C SER A 57 4.35 10.97 -5.65
N GLY A 58 3.64 11.87 -6.36
CA GLY A 58 4.27 13.04 -6.93
C GLY A 58 5.42 12.72 -7.89
N GLY A 59 5.33 11.58 -8.57
CA GLY A 59 6.38 11.14 -9.50
C GLY A 59 7.59 10.50 -8.82
N MET A 60 7.57 10.37 -7.50
CA MET A 60 8.67 9.78 -6.74
C MET A 60 8.31 8.40 -6.20
N THR A 61 9.24 7.46 -6.32
CA THR A 61 9.07 6.11 -5.79
C THR A 61 9.67 6.04 -4.39
N GLU A 62 8.86 5.56 -3.44
CA GLU A 62 9.29 5.39 -2.07
C GLU A 62 8.90 4.00 -1.59
N ASN A 63 9.42 3.58 -0.45
CA ASN A 63 9.06 2.29 0.10
C ASN A 63 9.09 2.29 1.62
N VAL A 64 8.36 1.33 2.20
CA VAL A 64 8.35 1.03 3.63
C VAL A 64 8.55 -0.47 3.79
N GLU A 65 9.53 -0.84 4.58
CA GLU A 65 9.84 -2.25 4.84
C GLU A 65 8.98 -2.77 5.99
N ILE A 66 8.37 -3.95 5.82
CA ILE A 66 7.53 -4.57 6.84
C ILE A 66 7.93 -6.02 7.08
N GLU A 67 7.62 -6.53 8.27
CA GLU A 67 7.83 -7.94 8.63
C GLU A 67 6.62 -8.78 8.29
N SER A 68 5.43 -8.23 8.45
CA SER A 68 4.16 -8.89 8.16
C SER A 68 3.05 -7.86 8.19
N GLY A 69 1.86 -8.24 7.76
CA GLY A 69 0.72 -7.35 7.84
C GLY A 69 -0.50 -7.85 7.11
N PHE A 70 -1.47 -6.96 7.02
CA PHE A 70 -2.70 -7.13 6.26
C PHE A 70 -2.97 -5.87 5.47
N VAL A 71 -3.60 -6.04 4.33
CA VAL A 71 -4.05 -4.91 3.52
C VAL A 71 -5.53 -5.07 3.19
N GLU A 72 -6.25 -3.96 3.24
CA GLU A 72 -7.62 -3.85 2.75
C GLU A 72 -7.63 -2.81 1.65
N ILE A 73 -8.17 -3.18 0.50
CA ILE A 73 -8.28 -2.30 -0.66
C ILE A 73 -9.75 -2.15 -1.00
N ALA A 74 -10.23 -0.92 -1.02
CA ALA A 74 -11.60 -0.61 -1.42
C ALA A 74 -11.73 0.87 -1.75
N PHE A 75 -12.44 1.19 -2.83
CA PHE A 75 -12.79 2.57 -3.20
C PHE A 75 -11.58 3.50 -3.24
N ASN A 76 -10.50 3.06 -3.88
CA ASN A 76 -9.24 3.82 -4.02
C ASN A 76 -8.60 4.16 -2.68
N LYS A 77 -8.83 3.32 -1.67
CA LYS A 77 -8.16 3.39 -0.38
C LYS A 77 -7.41 2.09 -0.15
N VAL A 78 -6.15 2.21 0.18
CA VAL A 78 -5.29 1.07 0.53
C VAL A 78 -4.90 1.26 1.99
N THR A 79 -5.43 0.41 2.85
CA THR A 79 -5.18 0.49 4.29
C THR A 79 -4.35 -0.71 4.71
N VAL A 80 -3.15 -0.45 5.21
CA VAL A 80 -2.21 -1.49 5.64
C VAL A 80 -2.01 -1.41 7.14
N CYS A 81 -2.19 -2.54 7.83
CA CYS A 81 -1.76 -2.71 9.21
C CYS A 81 -0.53 -3.60 9.20
N ALA A 82 0.60 -3.11 9.67
CA ALA A 82 1.88 -3.78 9.50
C ALA A 82 2.68 -3.86 10.80
N GLU A 83 3.45 -4.93 10.90
CA GLU A 83 4.53 -5.05 11.88
C GLU A 83 5.83 -4.62 11.20
N LEU A 84 6.54 -3.72 11.82
CA LEU A 84 7.80 -3.20 11.26
C LEU A 84 9.03 -3.93 11.81
#